data_cd778a15806b85323dddeacacb2101ef
#
_entry.id   cd778a15806b85323dddeacacb2101ef
#
_cell.length_a   1.000
_cell.length_b   1.000
_cell.length_c   1.000
_cell.angle_alpha   90.00
_cell.angle_beta   90.00
_cell.angle_gamma   90.00
#
_symmetry.space_group_name_H-M   'P 1'
#
loop_
_entity.id
_entity.type
_entity.pdbx_description
1 polymer ?
#
loop_
_entity_poly.entity_id
_entity_poly.type
_entity_poly.pdbx_seq_one_letter_code
_entity_poly.pdbx_strand_id
1 'polypeptide(L)'
;MKFNKQAIGLVVIGGVWCALTAACFLKPQTESSISERRKLASFPETNAQTLLSGKFMTDFETYSLDQFPLRDSFRTLKAVTSFYALGKKDNNGIYLSNGYAAKLEYPLDENSVTSAAKKFAALYDTYIKDNGGKVYLAVAPDKGYFLAEKNGYPALDYEKMLSLLQENMPFAEYVDLFSSLSLEDYYKTDTHWRQEKIIDVSRVLAA
;
A
#
# COMPACT_ATOMS: atom_id res chain seq x y z
N MET A 1 -35.82 -27.78 31.01
CA MET A 1 -34.35 -27.66 30.85
C MET A 1 -33.99 -26.19 30.71
N LYS A 2 -33.36 -25.56 31.71
CA LYS A 2 -32.87 -24.19 31.58
C LYS A 2 -31.60 -24.23 30.73
N PHE A 3 -31.67 -23.86 29.48
CA PHE A 3 -30.48 -23.69 28.65
C PHE A 3 -29.57 -22.63 29.27
N ASN A 4 -28.35 -22.99 29.56
CA ASN A 4 -27.35 -22.06 30.07
C ASN A 4 -27.02 -21.07 28.93
N LYS A 5 -27.22 -19.78 29.16
CA LYS A 5 -26.97 -18.72 28.16
C LYS A 5 -25.53 -18.79 27.60
N GLN A 6 -24.58 -19.20 28.44
CA GLN A 6 -23.19 -19.39 28.03
C GLN A 6 -23.02 -20.56 27.04
N ALA A 7 -23.73 -21.69 27.29
CA ALA A 7 -23.70 -22.84 26.38
C ALA A 7 -24.32 -22.50 25.02
N ILE A 8 -25.41 -21.70 25.00
CA ILE A 8 -26.01 -21.22 23.76
C ILE A 8 -25.00 -20.35 23.00
N GLY A 9 -24.34 -19.40 23.69
CA GLY A 9 -23.30 -18.55 23.06
C GLY A 9 -22.17 -19.35 22.43
N LEU A 10 -21.65 -20.35 23.13
CA LEU A 10 -20.60 -21.25 22.63
C LEU A 10 -21.05 -22.03 21.38
N VAL A 11 -22.27 -22.57 21.39
CA VAL A 11 -22.82 -23.29 20.23
C VAL A 11 -22.99 -22.37 19.02
N VAL A 12 -23.49 -21.15 19.24
CA VAL A 12 -23.63 -20.17 18.14
C VAL A 12 -22.27 -19.79 17.56
N ILE A 13 -21.32 -19.43 18.42
CA ILE A 13 -19.96 -19.07 17.97
C ILE A 13 -19.31 -20.25 17.25
N GLY A 14 -19.36 -21.45 17.83
CA GLY A 14 -18.82 -22.65 17.20
C GLY A 14 -19.49 -22.97 15.85
N GLY A 15 -20.81 -22.83 15.77
CA GLY A 15 -21.57 -22.99 14.54
C GLY A 15 -21.16 -22.01 13.44
N VAL A 16 -20.98 -20.73 13.79
CA VAL A 16 -20.48 -19.70 12.85
C VAL A 16 -19.08 -20.05 12.36
N TRP A 17 -18.17 -20.44 13.24
CA TRP A 17 -16.82 -20.84 12.86
C TRP A 17 -16.82 -22.06 11.92
N CYS A 18 -17.59 -23.09 12.24
CA CYS A 18 -17.73 -24.28 11.39
C CYS A 18 -18.32 -23.90 10.00
N ALA A 19 -19.32 -23.04 9.98
CA ALA A 19 -19.93 -22.58 8.70
C ALA A 19 -18.94 -21.79 7.86
N LEU A 20 -18.19 -20.87 8.45
CA LEU A 20 -17.15 -20.11 7.75
C LEU A 20 -16.04 -21.03 7.23
N THR A 21 -15.57 -21.98 8.04
CA THR A 21 -14.57 -22.97 7.63
C THR A 21 -15.08 -23.81 6.46
N ALA A 22 -16.28 -24.34 6.53
CA ALA A 22 -16.88 -25.09 5.45
C ALA A 22 -17.00 -24.25 4.17
N ALA A 23 -17.40 -22.99 4.28
CA ALA A 23 -17.49 -22.07 3.16
C ALA A 23 -16.13 -21.79 2.50
N CYS A 24 -15.02 -21.77 3.26
CA CYS A 24 -13.67 -21.63 2.70
C CYS A 24 -13.33 -22.76 1.72
N PHE A 25 -13.76 -23.99 2.01
CA PHE A 25 -13.45 -25.16 1.19
C PHE A 25 -14.47 -25.40 0.08
N LEU A 26 -15.72 -24.99 0.27
CA LEU A 26 -16.81 -25.23 -0.68
C LEU A 26 -16.96 -24.11 -1.71
N LYS A 27 -16.50 -22.90 -1.40
CA LYS A 27 -16.55 -21.76 -2.30
C LYS A 27 -15.56 -21.94 -3.45
N PRO A 28 -15.95 -21.62 -4.70
CA PRO A 28 -15.00 -21.53 -5.81
C PRO A 28 -13.89 -20.52 -5.50
N GLN A 29 -12.66 -20.83 -5.92
CA GLN A 29 -11.54 -19.91 -5.74
C GLN A 29 -11.74 -18.65 -6.56
N THR A 30 -11.39 -17.51 -5.96
CA THR A 30 -11.41 -16.22 -6.64
C THR A 30 -9.99 -15.91 -7.12
N GLU A 31 -9.78 -15.69 -8.42
CA GLU A 31 -8.45 -15.50 -8.99
C GLU A 31 -7.86 -14.12 -8.70
N SER A 32 -8.70 -13.10 -8.60
CA SER A 32 -8.24 -11.72 -8.40
C SER A 32 -9.19 -10.90 -7.53
N SER A 33 -8.63 -9.95 -6.80
CA SER A 33 -9.38 -8.93 -6.06
C SER A 33 -9.46 -7.66 -6.89
N ILE A 34 -10.68 -7.23 -7.21
CA ILE A 34 -10.92 -5.95 -7.89
C ILE A 34 -10.60 -4.79 -6.94
N SER A 35 -10.96 -4.91 -5.67
CA SER A 35 -10.74 -3.88 -4.66
C SER A 35 -9.24 -3.63 -4.37
N GLU A 36 -8.42 -4.69 -4.46
CA GLU A 36 -6.97 -4.60 -4.23
C GLU A 36 -6.15 -4.56 -5.52
N ARG A 37 -6.79 -4.75 -6.69
CA ARG A 37 -6.14 -4.80 -8.01
C ARG A 37 -4.96 -5.77 -8.06
N ARG A 38 -5.10 -6.94 -7.43
CA ARG A 38 -4.07 -7.99 -7.41
C ARG A 38 -4.64 -9.39 -7.59
N LYS A 39 -3.79 -10.30 -8.00
CA LYS A 39 -4.11 -11.73 -7.96
C LYS A 39 -4.18 -12.21 -6.52
N LEU A 40 -5.13 -13.09 -6.25
CA LEU A 40 -5.27 -13.77 -4.97
C LEU A 40 -4.50 -15.09 -4.99
N ALA A 41 -4.05 -15.53 -3.83
CA ALA A 41 -3.33 -16.79 -3.70
C ALA A 41 -4.22 -17.97 -4.07
N SER A 42 -3.69 -18.90 -4.86
CA SER A 42 -4.27 -20.21 -5.13
C SER A 42 -3.86 -21.21 -4.06
N PHE A 43 -4.56 -22.35 -4.01
CA PHE A 43 -4.19 -23.44 -3.10
C PHE A 43 -2.75 -23.88 -3.35
N PRO A 44 -1.91 -23.97 -2.29
CA PRO A 44 -0.49 -24.22 -2.46
C PRO A 44 -0.19 -25.65 -2.95
N GLU A 45 0.91 -25.78 -3.65
CA GLU A 45 1.44 -27.08 -4.06
C GLU A 45 1.82 -27.91 -2.86
N THR A 46 1.35 -29.17 -2.83
CA THR A 46 1.61 -30.12 -1.75
C THR A 46 2.62 -31.16 -2.22
N ASN A 47 3.87 -31.00 -1.83
CA ASN A 47 4.93 -31.96 -2.05
C ASN A 47 5.87 -32.04 -0.83
N ALA A 48 6.75 -33.05 -0.78
CA ALA A 48 7.64 -33.27 0.35
C ALA A 48 8.55 -32.04 0.62
N GLN A 49 9.01 -31.37 -0.42
CA GLN A 49 9.89 -30.20 -0.28
C GLN A 49 9.15 -29.00 0.32
N THR A 50 7.92 -28.71 -0.12
CA THR A 50 7.12 -27.59 0.42
C THR A 50 6.69 -27.84 1.86
N LEU A 51 6.41 -29.10 2.22
CA LEU A 51 6.05 -29.49 3.57
C LEU A 51 7.25 -29.39 4.54
N LEU A 52 8.41 -29.95 4.16
CA LEU A 52 9.60 -29.97 5.01
C LEU A 52 10.25 -28.61 5.17
N SER A 53 10.16 -27.74 4.15
CA SER A 53 10.68 -26.36 4.22
C SER A 53 9.77 -25.40 4.99
N GLY A 54 8.54 -25.81 5.35
CA GLY A 54 7.53 -24.94 5.94
C GLY A 54 6.82 -24.02 4.93
N LYS A 55 7.26 -24.01 3.66
CA LYS A 55 6.68 -23.16 2.61
C LYS A 55 5.18 -23.41 2.43
N PHE A 56 4.75 -24.68 2.48
CA PHE A 56 3.33 -25.02 2.40
C PHE A 56 2.49 -24.27 3.44
N MET A 57 2.95 -24.21 4.70
CA MET A 57 2.19 -23.55 5.77
C MET A 57 2.07 -22.04 5.53
N THR A 58 3.15 -21.39 5.09
CA THR A 58 3.15 -19.95 4.76
C THR A 58 2.23 -19.64 3.59
N ASP A 59 2.31 -20.45 2.53
CA ASP A 59 1.48 -20.28 1.33
C ASP A 59 0.00 -20.60 1.65
N PHE A 60 -0.27 -21.58 2.50
CA PHE A 60 -1.61 -21.94 2.95
C PHE A 60 -2.24 -20.85 3.83
N GLU A 61 -1.46 -20.21 4.69
CA GLU A 61 -1.91 -19.05 5.46
C GLU A 61 -2.33 -17.93 4.51
N THR A 62 -1.50 -17.59 3.54
CA THR A 62 -1.81 -16.57 2.53
C THR A 62 -3.07 -16.94 1.73
N TYR A 63 -3.17 -18.19 1.29
CA TYR A 63 -4.34 -18.71 0.60
C TYR A 63 -5.62 -18.58 1.44
N SER A 64 -5.59 -19.00 2.71
CA SER A 64 -6.76 -18.97 3.58
C SER A 64 -7.22 -17.53 3.88
N LEU A 65 -6.31 -16.59 4.00
CA LEU A 65 -6.62 -15.17 4.14
C LEU A 65 -7.22 -14.58 2.86
N ASP A 66 -6.68 -14.94 1.70
CA ASP A 66 -7.14 -14.43 0.41
C ASP A 66 -8.48 -15.02 -0.02
N GLN A 67 -8.71 -16.29 0.26
CA GLN A 67 -9.94 -17.00 -0.11
C GLN A 67 -11.01 -16.99 0.99
N PHE A 68 -10.79 -16.25 2.08
CA PHE A 68 -11.75 -16.20 3.18
C PHE A 68 -13.13 -15.71 2.70
N PRO A 69 -14.25 -16.40 3.06
CA PRO A 69 -15.58 -15.97 2.68
C PRO A 69 -15.89 -14.58 3.22
N LEU A 70 -16.54 -13.74 2.41
CA LEU A 70 -16.90 -12.37 2.78
C LEU A 70 -15.69 -11.49 3.19
N ARG A 71 -14.49 -11.82 2.69
CA ARG A 71 -13.24 -11.14 3.01
C ARG A 71 -13.35 -9.61 2.96
N ASP A 72 -13.89 -9.05 1.86
CA ASP A 72 -14.02 -7.61 1.70
C ASP A 72 -15.01 -7.00 2.71
N SER A 73 -16.06 -7.72 3.06
CA SER A 73 -17.02 -7.29 4.11
C SER A 73 -16.35 -7.24 5.49
N PHE A 74 -15.55 -8.24 5.84
CA PHE A 74 -14.80 -8.25 7.10
C PHE A 74 -13.73 -7.15 7.14
N ARG A 75 -13.06 -6.88 6.03
CA ARG A 75 -12.10 -5.78 5.93
C ARG A 75 -12.79 -4.41 6.10
N THR A 76 -13.95 -4.24 5.48
CA THR A 76 -14.77 -3.03 5.65
C THR A 76 -15.23 -2.89 7.10
N LEU A 77 -15.74 -3.97 7.70
CA LEU A 77 -16.16 -3.96 9.10
C LEU A 77 -14.99 -3.61 10.03
N LYS A 78 -13.80 -4.19 9.81
CA LYS A 78 -12.59 -3.84 10.56
C LYS A 78 -12.27 -2.35 10.42
N ALA A 79 -12.28 -1.80 9.23
CA ALA A 79 -11.97 -0.39 8.98
C ALA A 79 -12.97 0.54 9.68
N VAL A 80 -14.27 0.28 9.52
CA VAL A 80 -15.34 1.04 10.18
C VAL A 80 -15.20 0.98 11.71
N THR A 81 -14.98 -0.22 12.26
CA THR A 81 -14.77 -0.39 13.70
C THR A 81 -13.52 0.35 14.17
N SER A 82 -12.43 0.27 13.43
CA SER A 82 -11.18 0.96 13.78
C SER A 82 -11.37 2.48 13.88
N PHE A 83 -11.98 3.08 12.87
CA PHE A 83 -12.15 4.53 12.84
C PHE A 83 -13.25 5.02 13.76
N TYR A 84 -14.44 4.42 13.72
CA TYR A 84 -15.64 4.99 14.36
C TYR A 84 -15.89 4.43 15.77
N ALA A 85 -15.58 3.16 16.04
CA ALA A 85 -15.79 2.57 17.36
C ALA A 85 -14.57 2.69 18.27
N LEU A 86 -13.37 2.50 17.71
CA LEU A 86 -12.11 2.52 18.48
C LEU A 86 -11.38 3.85 18.40
N GLY A 87 -11.85 4.81 17.59
CA GLY A 87 -11.24 6.12 17.43
C GLY A 87 -9.79 6.10 16.95
N LYS A 88 -9.38 5.05 16.23
CA LYS A 88 -8.02 4.95 15.71
C LYS A 88 -7.78 6.02 14.65
N LYS A 89 -6.59 6.61 14.66
CA LYS A 89 -6.20 7.63 13.67
C LYS A 89 -5.94 7.03 12.29
N ASP A 90 -5.53 5.75 12.23
CA ASP A 90 -5.28 5.03 10.99
C ASP A 90 -5.79 3.58 11.04
N ASN A 91 -5.92 2.96 9.86
CA ASN A 91 -6.15 1.53 9.71
C ASN A 91 -5.18 0.96 8.66
N ASN A 92 -4.25 0.11 9.10
CA ASN A 92 -3.17 -0.46 8.29
C ASN A 92 -2.32 0.62 7.58
N GLY A 93 -1.98 1.70 8.27
CA GLY A 93 -1.19 2.79 7.72
C GLY A 93 -1.95 3.69 6.73
N ILE A 94 -3.27 3.55 6.63
CA ILE A 94 -4.12 4.48 5.86
C ILE A 94 -4.90 5.34 6.84
N TYR A 95 -4.79 6.65 6.71
CA TYR A 95 -5.57 7.62 7.47
C TYR A 95 -6.55 8.39 6.59
N LEU A 96 -7.58 8.95 7.22
CA LEU A 96 -8.60 9.76 6.55
C LEU A 96 -8.48 11.20 7.04
N SER A 97 -8.33 12.13 6.12
CA SER A 97 -8.27 13.56 6.43
C SER A 97 -8.82 14.39 5.27
N ASN A 98 -9.59 15.42 5.59
CA ASN A 98 -10.18 16.37 4.62
C ASN A 98 -10.91 15.68 3.44
N GLY A 99 -11.51 14.51 3.69
CA GLY A 99 -12.21 13.71 2.67
C GLY A 99 -11.30 12.91 1.75
N TYR A 100 -10.02 12.82 2.06
CA TYR A 100 -9.02 11.99 1.35
C TYR A 100 -8.56 10.83 2.22
N ALA A 101 -8.29 9.70 1.58
CA ALA A 101 -7.54 8.60 2.16
C ALA A 101 -6.07 8.76 1.73
N ALA A 102 -5.16 8.79 2.69
CA ALA A 102 -3.73 8.91 2.44
C ALA A 102 -2.97 7.82 3.19
N LYS A 103 -1.86 7.39 2.64
CA LYS A 103 -0.96 6.43 3.26
C LYS A 103 -0.05 7.17 4.24
N LEU A 104 0.22 6.54 5.36
CA LEU A 104 1.17 7.03 6.34
C LEU A 104 2.57 6.60 5.91
N GLU A 105 3.33 7.53 5.32
CA GLU A 105 4.71 7.32 4.91
C GLU A 105 5.63 7.93 5.99
N TYR A 106 6.06 7.11 6.92
CA TYR A 106 6.93 7.50 8.05
C TYR A 106 7.47 6.25 8.75
N PRO A 107 8.73 6.26 9.22
CA PRO A 107 9.76 7.27 8.97
C PRO A 107 10.39 7.15 7.57
N LEU A 108 11.24 8.15 7.20
CA LEU A 108 12.05 8.06 5.98
C LEU A 108 13.08 6.94 6.13
N ASP A 109 13.10 6.01 5.18
CA ASP A 109 14.15 5.01 5.04
C ASP A 109 15.29 5.58 4.17
N GLU A 110 16.23 6.25 4.80
CA GLU A 110 17.39 6.86 4.12
C GLU A 110 18.23 5.83 3.37
N ASN A 111 18.34 4.60 3.90
CA ASN A 111 19.08 3.52 3.24
C ASN A 111 18.41 3.10 1.93
N SER A 112 17.09 3.02 1.93
CA SER A 112 16.32 2.69 0.74
C SER A 112 16.47 3.76 -0.34
N VAL A 113 16.37 5.04 0.04
CA VAL A 113 16.56 6.18 -0.87
C VAL A 113 17.96 6.19 -1.47
N THR A 114 18.99 6.08 -0.64
CA THR A 114 20.39 6.04 -1.08
C THR A 114 20.68 4.83 -1.97
N SER A 115 20.11 3.67 -1.64
CA SER A 115 20.25 2.46 -2.46
C SER A 115 19.60 2.62 -3.84
N ALA A 116 18.43 3.26 -3.90
CA ALA A 116 17.77 3.58 -5.17
C ALA A 116 18.62 4.55 -6.02
N ALA A 117 19.11 5.63 -5.44
CA ALA A 117 19.97 6.60 -6.12
C ALA A 117 21.24 5.94 -6.69
N LYS A 118 21.90 5.06 -5.92
CA LYS A 118 23.07 4.30 -6.40
C LYS A 118 22.74 3.40 -7.59
N LYS A 119 21.56 2.78 -7.63
CA LYS A 119 21.12 1.99 -8.78
C LYS A 119 20.92 2.85 -10.03
N PHE A 120 20.33 4.04 -9.88
CA PHE A 120 20.21 5.00 -10.97
C PHE A 120 21.56 5.51 -11.44
N ALA A 121 22.51 5.76 -10.52
CA ALA A 121 23.87 6.14 -10.88
C ALA A 121 24.57 5.04 -11.70
N ALA A 122 24.44 3.78 -11.31
CA ALA A 122 25.00 2.66 -12.06
C ALA A 122 24.38 2.54 -13.47
N LEU A 123 23.08 2.77 -13.62
CA LEU A 123 22.41 2.81 -14.93
C LEU A 123 22.91 3.98 -15.78
N TYR A 124 23.09 5.16 -15.19
CA TYR A 124 23.65 6.33 -15.87
C TYR A 124 25.06 6.04 -16.38
N ASP A 125 25.96 5.56 -15.52
CA ASP A 125 27.35 5.25 -15.89
C ASP A 125 27.44 4.18 -16.97
N THR A 126 26.52 3.18 -16.96
CA THR A 126 26.56 2.06 -17.91
C THR A 126 25.97 2.41 -19.27
N TYR A 127 24.91 3.20 -19.34
CA TYR A 127 24.12 3.31 -20.57
C TYR A 127 23.97 4.74 -21.12
N ILE A 128 24.18 5.77 -20.30
CA ILE A 128 23.80 7.15 -20.68
C ILE A 128 25.01 8.06 -20.81
N LYS A 129 25.93 8.00 -19.89
CA LYS A 129 27.08 8.91 -19.76
C LYS A 129 27.89 9.08 -21.05
N ASP A 130 28.28 7.98 -21.65
CA ASP A 130 29.12 7.99 -22.85
C ASP A 130 28.34 8.32 -24.14
N ASN A 131 27.00 8.27 -24.07
CA ASN A 131 26.11 8.59 -25.19
C ASN A 131 25.62 10.03 -25.19
N GLY A 132 26.05 10.86 -24.22
CA GLY A 132 25.68 12.28 -24.14
C GLY A 132 24.20 12.52 -23.76
N GLY A 133 23.52 11.50 -23.22
CA GLY A 133 22.14 11.60 -22.77
C GLY A 133 22.01 12.46 -21.52
N LYS A 134 20.91 13.23 -21.43
CA LYS A 134 20.54 13.98 -20.22
C LYS A 134 19.62 13.15 -19.34
N VAL A 135 19.76 13.32 -18.03
CA VAL A 135 18.90 12.68 -17.03
C VAL A 135 18.20 13.76 -16.21
N TYR A 136 16.92 13.60 -16.01
CA TYR A 136 16.12 14.47 -15.16
C TYR A 136 15.60 13.68 -13.97
N LEU A 137 15.68 14.29 -12.79
CA LEU A 137 15.12 13.77 -11.54
C LEU A 137 13.84 14.53 -11.20
N ALA A 138 12.69 13.88 -11.35
CA ALA A 138 11.41 14.43 -10.92
C ALA A 138 10.78 13.52 -9.88
N VAL A 139 10.40 14.07 -8.75
CA VAL A 139 9.72 13.36 -7.66
C VAL A 139 8.34 13.96 -7.47
N ALA A 140 7.30 13.16 -7.65
CA ALA A 140 5.94 13.57 -7.35
C ALA A 140 5.66 13.38 -5.85
N PRO A 141 5.26 14.44 -5.11
CA PRO A 141 4.82 14.27 -3.73
C PRO A 141 3.57 13.38 -3.67
N ASP A 142 3.41 12.65 -2.59
CA ASP A 142 2.16 11.97 -2.32
C ASP A 142 1.17 12.89 -1.55
N LYS A 143 -0.03 12.37 -1.26
CA LYS A 143 -1.03 13.14 -0.49
C LYS A 143 -0.58 13.46 0.94
N GLY A 144 0.36 12.69 1.49
CA GLY A 144 0.93 12.90 2.81
C GLY A 144 1.62 14.25 2.93
N TYR A 145 2.33 14.70 1.87
CA TYR A 145 2.95 16.01 1.80
C TYR A 145 1.96 17.16 2.09
N PHE A 146 0.75 17.06 1.56
CA PHE A 146 -0.27 18.10 1.73
C PHE A 146 -1.08 17.97 3.01
N LEU A 147 -1.21 16.75 3.55
CA LEU A 147 -2.18 16.40 4.59
C LEU A 147 -1.58 16.08 5.96
N ALA A 148 -0.44 15.38 6.00
CA ALA A 148 0.00 14.71 7.22
C ALA A 148 0.25 15.69 8.36
N GLU A 149 1.20 16.58 8.22
CA GLU A 149 1.61 17.50 9.27
C GLU A 149 0.47 18.42 9.73
N LYS A 150 -0.27 19.00 8.78
CA LYS A 150 -1.41 19.90 9.05
C LYS A 150 -2.54 19.24 9.85
N ASN A 151 -2.61 17.90 9.84
CA ASN A 151 -3.65 17.13 10.52
C ASN A 151 -3.12 16.28 11.69
N GLY A 152 -1.88 16.54 12.13
CA GLY A 152 -1.27 15.89 13.30
C GLY A 152 -0.89 14.43 13.06
N TYR A 153 -0.57 14.07 11.82
CA TYR A 153 0.04 12.79 11.45
C TYR A 153 1.54 12.98 11.25
N PRO A 154 2.36 11.97 11.55
CA PRO A 154 3.77 12.00 11.19
C PRO A 154 3.90 12.09 9.65
N ALA A 155 4.80 12.99 9.21
CA ALA A 155 5.05 13.22 7.80
C ALA A 155 6.40 12.63 7.39
N LEU A 156 6.52 12.23 6.12
CA LEU A 156 7.80 11.91 5.51
C LEU A 156 8.66 13.20 5.48
N ASP A 157 9.94 13.07 5.76
CA ASP A 157 10.90 14.18 5.57
C ASP A 157 11.25 14.28 4.07
N TYR A 158 10.43 15.04 3.33
CA TYR A 158 10.59 15.21 1.90
C TYR A 158 11.85 16.02 1.55
N GLU A 159 12.22 17.00 2.38
CA GLU A 159 13.44 17.80 2.17
C GLU A 159 14.68 16.91 2.26
N LYS A 160 14.76 16.10 3.31
CA LYS A 160 15.85 15.15 3.50
C LYS A 160 15.89 14.11 2.36
N MET A 161 14.74 13.59 1.96
CA MET A 161 14.65 12.64 0.85
C MET A 161 15.19 13.24 -0.46
N LEU A 162 14.78 14.47 -0.80
CA LEU A 162 15.23 15.17 -1.99
C LEU A 162 16.72 15.47 -1.94
N SER A 163 17.23 15.93 -0.78
CA SER A 163 18.67 16.17 -0.58
C SER A 163 19.48 14.90 -0.84
N LEU A 164 19.06 13.76 -0.27
CA LEU A 164 19.72 12.48 -0.46
C LEU A 164 19.73 12.03 -1.93
N LEU A 165 18.63 12.24 -2.65
CA LEU A 165 18.55 11.90 -4.08
C LEU A 165 19.49 12.80 -4.89
N GLN A 166 19.46 14.12 -4.69
CA GLN A 166 20.29 15.08 -5.44
C GLN A 166 21.78 14.89 -5.13
N GLU A 167 22.16 14.67 -3.89
CA GLU A 167 23.55 14.39 -3.48
C GLU A 167 24.11 13.11 -4.13
N ASN A 168 23.29 12.08 -4.27
CA ASN A 168 23.72 10.80 -4.84
C ASN A 168 23.48 10.70 -6.36
N MET A 169 22.82 11.69 -6.98
CA MET A 169 22.55 11.76 -8.42
C MET A 169 22.96 13.13 -9.02
N PRO A 170 24.21 13.58 -8.83
CA PRO A 170 24.63 14.92 -9.30
C PRO A 170 24.63 15.07 -10.83
N PHE A 171 24.47 13.98 -11.56
CA PHE A 171 24.35 13.95 -13.02
C PHE A 171 22.93 14.25 -13.51
N ALA A 172 21.95 14.25 -12.60
CA ALA A 172 20.53 14.48 -12.95
C ALA A 172 20.13 15.92 -12.65
N GLU A 173 19.45 16.54 -13.61
CA GLU A 173 18.84 17.85 -13.43
C GLU A 173 17.52 17.68 -12.65
N TYR A 174 17.40 18.39 -11.53
CA TYR A 174 16.18 18.30 -10.70
C TYR A 174 15.05 19.13 -11.28
N VAL A 175 13.88 18.49 -11.44
CA VAL A 175 12.64 19.14 -11.86
C VAL A 175 11.67 19.19 -10.67
N ASP A 176 11.34 20.39 -10.22
CA ASP A 176 10.43 20.59 -9.08
C ASP A 176 8.97 20.36 -9.47
N LEU A 177 8.40 19.26 -9.00
CA LEU A 177 6.97 18.96 -9.09
C LEU A 177 6.18 19.34 -7.84
N PHE A 178 6.85 19.63 -6.73
CA PHE A 178 6.17 19.98 -5.47
C PHE A 178 5.44 21.31 -5.57
N SER A 179 6.00 22.27 -6.30
CA SER A 179 5.35 23.56 -6.56
C SER A 179 4.23 23.49 -7.60
N SER A 180 4.21 22.46 -8.44
CA SER A 180 3.27 22.32 -9.57
C SER A 180 2.04 21.47 -9.21
N LEU A 181 2.03 20.81 -8.06
CA LEU A 181 0.97 19.92 -7.61
C LEU A 181 0.27 20.44 -6.36
N SER A 182 -1.00 20.11 -6.26
CA SER A 182 -1.85 20.39 -5.10
C SER A 182 -2.61 19.14 -4.68
N LEU A 183 -3.22 19.15 -3.50
CA LEU A 183 -4.04 18.02 -3.03
C LEU A 183 -5.21 17.70 -3.97
N GLU A 184 -5.76 18.70 -4.64
CA GLU A 184 -6.90 18.55 -5.56
C GLU A 184 -6.53 17.80 -6.85
N ASP A 185 -5.24 17.66 -7.14
CA ASP A 185 -4.75 16.92 -8.29
C ASP A 185 -4.71 15.40 -8.06
N TYR A 186 -5.09 14.95 -6.87
CA TYR A 186 -5.12 13.53 -6.50
C TYR A 186 -6.55 12.99 -6.38
N TYR A 187 -6.72 11.69 -6.66
CA TYR A 187 -7.95 10.99 -6.34
C TYR A 187 -8.13 10.87 -4.82
N LYS A 188 -9.38 11.00 -4.35
CA LYS A 188 -9.68 10.98 -2.91
C LYS A 188 -9.31 9.68 -2.22
N THR A 189 -9.54 8.55 -2.87
CA THR A 189 -9.39 7.20 -2.29
C THR A 189 -8.29 6.36 -2.95
N ASP A 190 -7.63 6.90 -3.97
CA ASP A 190 -6.54 6.26 -4.70
C ASP A 190 -5.24 7.07 -4.50
N THR A 191 -4.08 6.42 -4.58
CA THR A 191 -2.77 7.09 -4.42
C THR A 191 -2.36 7.91 -5.63
N HIS A 192 -2.99 7.68 -6.78
CA HIS A 192 -2.61 8.32 -8.03
C HIS A 192 -3.14 9.75 -8.13
N TRP A 193 -2.44 10.57 -8.89
CA TRP A 193 -2.94 11.84 -9.36
C TRP A 193 -4.02 11.66 -10.44
N ARG A 194 -4.81 12.69 -10.64
CA ARG A 194 -5.89 12.74 -11.63
C ARG A 194 -5.30 13.20 -12.95
N GLN A 195 -5.35 12.36 -13.97
CA GLN A 195 -4.72 12.65 -15.27
C GLN A 195 -5.20 13.95 -15.90
N GLU A 196 -6.46 14.29 -15.74
CA GLU A 196 -7.04 15.53 -16.25
C GLU A 196 -6.59 16.80 -15.49
N LYS A 197 -5.89 16.65 -14.37
CA LYS A 197 -5.41 17.75 -13.52
C LYS A 197 -3.91 18.02 -13.63
N ILE A 198 -3.14 17.11 -14.22
CA ILE A 198 -1.68 17.21 -14.28
C ILE A 198 -1.14 17.89 -15.56
N ILE A 199 -1.94 18.72 -16.22
CA ILE A 199 -1.49 19.46 -17.42
C ILE A 199 -0.31 20.36 -17.09
N ASP A 200 -0.30 21.02 -15.92
CA ASP A 200 0.80 21.89 -15.52
C ASP A 200 2.07 21.10 -15.23
N VAL A 201 1.98 19.90 -14.66
CA VAL A 201 3.11 18.97 -14.52
C VAL A 201 3.70 18.63 -15.89
N SER A 202 2.85 18.33 -16.87
CA SER A 202 3.33 18.02 -18.23
C SER A 202 4.06 19.19 -18.88
N ARG A 203 3.64 20.43 -18.63
CA ARG A 203 4.32 21.63 -19.10
C ARG A 203 5.70 21.82 -18.47
N VAL A 204 5.78 21.60 -17.15
CA VAL A 204 7.06 21.69 -16.42
C VAL A 204 8.05 20.62 -16.90
N LEU A 205 7.58 19.40 -17.18
CA LEU A 205 8.42 18.33 -17.69
C LEU A 205 8.82 18.51 -19.17
N ALA A 206 8.10 19.33 -19.93
CA ALA A 206 8.38 19.59 -21.33
C ALA A 206 9.25 20.85 -21.57
N ALA A 207 9.49 21.66 -20.54
CA ALA A 207 10.29 22.89 -20.60
C ALA A 207 11.78 22.59 -20.46
#